data_d38221acabf698edcd024faa15b5c57e
#
_entry.id   d38221acabf698edcd024faa15b5c57e
#
_cell.length_a   1.000
_cell.length_b   1.000
_cell.length_c   1.000
_cell.angle_alpha   90.00
_cell.angle_beta   90.00
_cell.angle_gamma   90.00
#
_symmetry.space_group_name_H-M   'P 1'
#
loop_
_entity.id
_entity.type
_entity.pdbx_description
1 polymer ?
#
loop_
_entity_poly.entity_id
_entity_poly.type
_entity_poly.pdbx_seq_one_letter_code
_entity_poly.pdbx_strand_id
1 'polypeptide(L)'
;MRYWLVYPVVVLVEQLDWLLARLRRVLSAVAVLVLSLVAGTLVPPYVTFWRLHDEVRLVARRHAARTDQAGDTAELRGALQEVVRNRRLEPYLSERDFEIEATAVVLRIRCRYSVDVELLPGHKHTLRFRLQVEEPVLPKPETKFI
;
A
#
# COMPACT_ATOMS: atom_id res chain seq x y z
N MET A 1 6.87 -61.62 35.31
CA MET A 1 7.00 -61.61 33.79
C MET A 1 6.06 -60.64 33.12
N ARG A 2 6.19 -59.34 33.32
CA ARG A 2 5.30 -58.35 32.67
C ARG A 2 6.01 -57.08 32.09
N TYR A 3 7.33 -57.05 32.09
CA TYR A 3 8.09 -55.84 31.69
C TYR A 3 8.54 -55.83 30.21
N TRP A 4 8.36 -56.89 29.48
CA TRP A 4 8.81 -57.02 28.08
C TRP A 4 7.94 -56.26 27.06
N LEU A 5 6.71 -55.90 27.42
CA LEU A 5 5.78 -55.18 26.51
C LEU A 5 5.86 -53.66 26.69
N VAL A 6 6.40 -53.16 27.78
CA VAL A 6 6.47 -51.72 28.06
C VAL A 6 7.62 -51.04 27.31
N TYR A 7 8.73 -51.72 27.12
CA TYR A 7 9.93 -51.19 26.48
C TYR A 7 9.71 -50.75 25.03
N PRO A 8 9.08 -51.54 24.14
CA PRO A 8 8.86 -51.12 22.77
C PRO A 8 7.86 -49.94 22.63
N VAL A 9 6.92 -49.83 23.56
CA VAL A 9 5.93 -48.71 23.53
C VAL A 9 6.60 -47.40 23.93
N VAL A 10 7.47 -47.38 24.91
CA VAL A 10 8.20 -46.16 25.33
C VAL A 10 9.13 -45.68 24.22
N VAL A 11 9.86 -46.57 23.56
CA VAL A 11 10.75 -46.23 22.43
C VAL A 11 9.96 -45.69 21.24
N LEU A 12 8.78 -46.24 20.98
CA LEU A 12 7.89 -45.76 19.91
C LEU A 12 7.36 -44.35 20.20
N VAL A 13 6.99 -44.07 21.46
CA VAL A 13 6.51 -42.75 21.87
C VAL A 13 7.63 -41.69 21.74
N GLU A 14 8.83 -41.99 22.19
CA GLU A 14 9.98 -41.10 22.08
C GLU A 14 10.35 -40.81 20.61
N GLN A 15 10.30 -41.83 19.75
CA GLN A 15 10.52 -41.62 18.30
C GLN A 15 9.42 -40.80 17.66
N LEU A 16 8.18 -40.97 18.09
CA LEU A 16 7.05 -40.21 17.58
C LEU A 16 7.17 -38.72 17.98
N ASP A 17 7.52 -38.45 19.23
CA ASP A 17 7.72 -37.08 19.72
C ASP A 17 8.89 -36.39 19.01
N TRP A 18 9.97 -37.10 18.73
CA TRP A 18 11.09 -36.54 17.95
C TRP A 18 10.70 -36.21 16.50
N LEU A 19 9.94 -37.10 15.84
CA LEU A 19 9.41 -36.88 14.51
C LEU A 19 8.44 -35.69 14.45
N LEU A 20 7.54 -35.60 15.44
CA LEU A 20 6.60 -34.48 15.55
C LEU A 20 7.33 -33.13 15.77
N ALA A 21 8.36 -33.13 16.63
CA ALA A 21 9.17 -31.95 16.88
C ALA A 21 9.95 -31.51 15.62
N ARG A 22 10.44 -32.47 14.83
CA ARG A 22 11.12 -32.20 13.56
C ARG A 22 10.16 -31.66 12.50
N LEU A 23 8.99 -32.29 12.37
CA LEU A 23 7.94 -31.86 11.44
C LEU A 23 7.47 -30.43 11.76
N ARG A 24 7.25 -30.13 13.05
CA ARG A 24 6.87 -28.78 13.50
C ARG A 24 7.93 -27.73 13.15
N ARG A 25 9.23 -28.04 13.28
CA ARG A 25 10.31 -27.12 12.89
C ARG A 25 10.34 -26.88 11.38
N VAL A 26 10.17 -27.93 10.59
CA VAL A 26 10.11 -27.80 9.12
C VAL A 26 8.91 -26.99 8.69
N LEU A 27 7.73 -27.24 9.26
CA LEU A 27 6.51 -26.47 8.98
C LEU A 27 6.67 -25.00 9.35
N SER A 28 7.28 -24.71 10.51
CA SER A 28 7.52 -23.32 10.90
C SER A 28 8.51 -22.62 9.98
N ALA A 29 9.57 -23.29 9.55
CA ALA A 29 10.54 -22.73 8.61
C ALA A 29 9.89 -22.44 7.24
N VAL A 30 9.06 -23.35 6.73
CA VAL A 30 8.30 -23.16 5.49
C VAL A 30 7.32 -22.00 5.63
N ALA A 31 6.59 -21.91 6.75
CA ALA A 31 5.65 -20.82 7.00
C ALA A 31 6.37 -19.45 7.05
N VAL A 32 7.52 -19.35 7.69
CA VAL A 32 8.33 -18.12 7.72
C VAL A 32 8.82 -17.76 6.31
N LEU A 33 9.28 -18.74 5.53
CA LEU A 33 9.72 -18.50 4.16
C LEU A 33 8.59 -17.97 3.27
N VAL A 34 7.42 -18.60 3.32
CA VAL A 34 6.23 -18.17 2.56
C VAL A 34 5.78 -16.77 2.99
N LEU A 35 5.74 -16.50 4.30
CA LEU A 35 5.38 -15.19 4.82
C LEU A 35 6.37 -14.11 4.37
N SER A 36 7.67 -14.39 4.37
CA SER A 36 8.71 -13.47 3.88
C SER A 36 8.58 -13.18 2.39
N LEU A 37 8.29 -14.19 1.58
CA LEU A 37 8.04 -14.05 0.15
C LEU A 37 6.81 -13.17 -0.12
N VAL A 38 5.70 -13.45 0.55
CA VAL A 38 4.45 -12.68 0.43
C VAL A 38 4.66 -11.23 0.89
N ALA A 39 5.35 -11.03 2.02
CA ALA A 39 5.68 -9.69 2.50
C ALA A 39 6.57 -8.94 1.52
N GLY A 40 7.61 -9.57 0.97
CA GLY A 40 8.52 -8.96 0.00
C GLY A 40 7.85 -8.51 -1.29
N THR A 41 6.78 -9.17 -1.71
CA THR A 41 6.05 -8.83 -2.93
C THR A 41 4.91 -7.84 -2.70
N LEU A 42 4.22 -7.92 -1.56
CA LEU A 42 3.06 -7.07 -1.28
C LEU A 42 3.42 -5.74 -0.60
N VAL A 43 4.42 -5.72 0.28
CA VAL A 43 4.77 -4.49 1.03
C VAL A 43 5.19 -3.34 0.12
N PRO A 44 6.04 -3.50 -0.93
CA PRO A 44 6.47 -2.39 -1.77
C PRO A 44 5.33 -1.61 -2.44
N PRO A 45 4.33 -2.23 -3.09
CA PRO A 45 3.22 -1.47 -3.68
C PRO A 45 2.37 -0.73 -2.64
N TYR A 46 2.19 -1.27 -1.43
CA TYR A 46 1.49 -0.57 -0.35
C TYR A 46 2.29 0.63 0.18
N VAL A 47 3.60 0.48 0.37
CA VAL A 47 4.46 1.61 0.78
C VAL A 47 4.44 2.71 -0.28
N THR A 48 4.49 2.35 -1.55
CA THR A 48 4.40 3.30 -2.66
C THR A 48 3.05 4.03 -2.66
N PHE A 49 1.95 3.31 -2.40
CA PHE A 49 0.61 3.90 -2.28
C PHE A 49 0.54 4.93 -1.14
N TRP A 50 1.04 4.60 0.06
CA TRP A 50 1.04 5.52 1.19
C TRP A 50 1.86 6.78 0.92
N ARG A 51 3.04 6.62 0.34
CA ARG A 51 3.89 7.75 -0.05
C ARG A 51 3.25 8.62 -1.14
N LEU A 52 2.61 8.02 -2.12
CA LEU A 52 1.84 8.74 -3.13
C LEU A 52 0.70 9.54 -2.50
N HIS A 53 -0.04 8.93 -1.58
CA HIS A 53 -1.12 9.58 -0.85
C HIS A 53 -0.63 10.82 -0.10
N ASP A 54 0.48 10.73 0.63
CA ASP A 54 1.06 11.84 1.39
C ASP A 54 1.53 12.96 0.47
N GLU A 55 2.17 12.64 -0.66
CA GLU A 55 2.62 13.65 -1.62
C GLU A 55 1.46 14.36 -2.32
N VAL A 56 0.45 13.61 -2.76
CA VAL A 56 -0.76 14.19 -3.35
C VAL A 56 -1.45 15.12 -2.36
N ARG A 57 -1.53 14.71 -1.10
CA ARG A 57 -2.09 15.54 -0.03
C ARG A 57 -1.28 16.82 0.18
N LEU A 58 0.05 16.73 0.15
CA LEU A 58 0.92 17.89 0.28
C LEU A 58 0.74 18.88 -0.89
N VAL A 59 0.67 18.37 -2.12
CA VAL A 59 0.40 19.17 -3.33
C VAL A 59 -0.97 19.83 -3.24
N ALA A 60 -2.00 19.07 -2.83
CA ALA A 60 -3.35 19.59 -2.65
C ALA A 60 -3.40 20.74 -1.63
N ARG A 61 -2.73 20.58 -0.48
CA ARG A 61 -2.63 21.63 0.55
C ARG A 61 -1.93 22.88 0.04
N ARG A 62 -0.81 22.72 -0.66
CA ARG A 62 -0.05 23.85 -1.23
C ARG A 62 -0.89 24.60 -2.25
N HIS A 63 -1.63 23.87 -3.08
CA HIS A 63 -2.50 24.46 -4.08
C HIS A 63 -3.70 25.18 -3.42
N ALA A 64 -4.39 24.53 -2.49
CA ALA A 64 -5.50 25.12 -1.75
C ALA A 64 -5.11 26.40 -0.96
N ALA A 65 -3.86 26.49 -0.50
CA ALA A 65 -3.35 27.67 0.19
C ALA A 65 -2.96 28.84 -0.72
N ARG A 66 -2.65 28.56 -2.00
CA ARG A 66 -2.20 29.60 -2.97
C ARG A 66 -3.32 30.19 -3.81
N THR A 67 -4.37 29.43 -4.03
CA THR A 67 -5.35 29.74 -5.07
C THR A 67 -6.43 30.65 -4.52
N ASP A 68 -6.36 31.94 -4.88
CA ASP A 68 -7.48 32.90 -4.79
C ASP A 68 -8.62 32.58 -5.79
N GLN A 69 -8.36 31.70 -6.74
CA GLN A 69 -9.30 31.29 -7.78
C GLN A 69 -9.25 29.77 -7.92
N ALA A 70 -10.35 29.12 -7.66
CA ALA A 70 -10.55 27.67 -7.83
C ALA A 70 -10.36 27.15 -9.29
N GLY A 71 -9.69 27.92 -10.16
CA GLY A 71 -9.67 27.72 -11.60
C GLY A 71 -8.40 27.15 -12.20
N ASP A 72 -7.25 27.20 -11.55
CA ASP A 72 -6.02 26.75 -12.18
C ASP A 72 -5.72 25.26 -11.92
N THR A 73 -6.61 24.41 -12.45
CA THR A 73 -6.42 22.95 -12.41
C THR A 73 -5.25 22.49 -13.27
N ALA A 74 -4.72 23.31 -14.19
CA ALA A 74 -3.61 22.96 -15.06
C ALA A 74 -2.28 22.89 -14.29
N GLU A 75 -2.01 23.87 -13.41
CA GLU A 75 -0.83 23.84 -12.52
C GLU A 75 -0.88 22.64 -11.59
N LEU A 76 -2.06 22.37 -11.01
CA LEU A 76 -2.26 21.23 -10.13
C LEU A 76 -2.02 19.90 -10.87
N ARG A 77 -2.52 19.75 -12.10
CA ARG A 77 -2.27 18.56 -12.93
C ARG A 77 -0.78 18.39 -13.23
N GLY A 78 -0.08 19.45 -13.58
CA GLY A 78 1.37 19.41 -13.79
C GLY A 78 2.14 18.94 -12.54
N ALA A 79 1.78 19.46 -11.35
CA ALA A 79 2.39 19.05 -10.10
C ALA A 79 2.09 17.58 -9.77
N LEU A 80 0.87 17.10 -10.04
CA LEU A 80 0.51 15.69 -9.84
C LEU A 80 1.27 14.77 -10.80
N GLN A 81 1.45 15.20 -12.07
CA GLN A 81 2.23 14.44 -13.04
C GLN A 81 3.71 14.32 -12.61
N GLU A 82 4.27 15.38 -12.04
CA GLU A 82 5.63 15.32 -11.49
C GLU A 82 5.75 14.33 -10.34
N VAL A 83 4.76 14.26 -9.43
CA VAL A 83 4.70 13.27 -8.36
C VAL A 83 4.66 11.84 -8.93
N VAL A 84 3.82 11.59 -9.94
CA VAL A 84 3.72 10.27 -10.60
C VAL A 84 5.07 9.88 -11.21
N ARG A 85 5.73 10.80 -11.92
CA ARG A 85 7.04 10.59 -12.53
C ARG A 85 8.13 10.31 -11.50
N ASN A 86 8.18 11.10 -10.43
CA ASN A 86 9.17 10.94 -9.36
C ASN A 86 9.03 9.60 -8.64
N ARG A 87 7.83 9.04 -8.62
CA ARG A 87 7.54 7.71 -8.03
C ARG A 87 7.62 6.56 -9.04
N ARG A 88 7.95 6.84 -10.31
CA ARG A 88 8.00 5.86 -11.40
C ARG A 88 6.70 5.08 -11.58
N LEU A 89 5.58 5.76 -11.36
CA LEU A 89 4.24 5.17 -11.50
C LEU A 89 3.65 5.37 -12.88
N GLU A 90 4.36 6.00 -13.82
CA GLU A 90 3.92 6.27 -15.19
C GLU A 90 3.32 5.06 -15.92
N PRO A 91 3.83 3.80 -15.73
CA PRO A 91 3.21 2.63 -16.35
C PRO A 91 1.81 2.30 -15.82
N TYR A 92 1.47 2.77 -14.61
CA TYR A 92 0.24 2.41 -13.91
C TYR A 92 -0.71 3.57 -13.73
N LEU A 93 -0.22 4.81 -13.86
CA LEU A 93 -0.95 6.02 -13.50
C LEU A 93 -0.52 7.17 -14.41
N SER A 94 -1.50 7.87 -15.00
CA SER A 94 -1.30 9.07 -15.79
C SER A 94 -2.02 10.27 -15.15
N GLU A 95 -1.73 11.49 -15.61
CA GLU A 95 -2.42 12.70 -15.16
C GLU A 95 -3.94 12.66 -15.39
N ARG A 96 -4.38 11.88 -16.41
CA ARG A 96 -5.80 11.75 -16.79
C ARG A 96 -6.60 10.90 -15.80
N ASP A 97 -5.91 10.08 -15.02
CA ASP A 97 -6.53 9.21 -14.02
C ASP A 97 -6.90 9.96 -12.73
N PHE A 98 -6.45 11.23 -12.62
CA PHE A 98 -6.84 12.11 -11.51
C PHE A 98 -8.13 12.87 -11.83
N GLU A 99 -9.16 12.57 -11.08
CA GLU A 99 -10.40 13.34 -11.03
C GLU A 99 -10.22 14.50 -10.03
N ILE A 100 -10.21 15.73 -10.51
CA ILE A 100 -10.03 16.93 -9.69
C ILE A 100 -11.35 17.68 -9.66
N GLU A 101 -11.93 17.79 -8.46
CA GLU A 101 -13.10 18.61 -8.18
C GLU A 101 -12.68 19.79 -7.31
N ALA A 102 -12.62 20.98 -7.88
CA ALA A 102 -12.32 22.20 -7.16
C ALA A 102 -13.60 23.01 -6.97
N THR A 103 -13.99 23.20 -5.70
CA THR A 103 -15.09 24.08 -5.30
C THR A 103 -14.55 25.24 -4.47
N ALA A 104 -15.33 26.27 -4.24
CA ALA A 104 -14.91 27.42 -3.41
C ALA A 104 -14.53 27.05 -1.96
N VAL A 105 -14.95 25.87 -1.49
CA VAL A 105 -14.80 25.44 -0.10
C VAL A 105 -13.85 24.25 0.05
N VAL A 106 -13.82 23.35 -0.95
CA VAL A 106 -13.10 22.08 -0.87
C VAL A 106 -12.44 21.75 -2.21
N LEU A 107 -11.18 21.36 -2.14
CA LEU A 107 -10.45 20.72 -3.22
C LEU A 107 -10.46 19.22 -2.98
N ARG A 108 -11.03 18.46 -3.92
CA ARG A 108 -11.09 17.00 -3.87
C ARG A 108 -10.31 16.39 -5.02
N ILE A 109 -9.40 15.52 -4.72
CA ILE A 109 -8.60 14.77 -5.70
C ILE A 109 -8.87 13.30 -5.51
N ARG A 110 -9.32 12.61 -6.56
CA ARG A 110 -9.54 11.18 -6.58
C ARG A 110 -8.69 10.54 -7.66
N CYS A 111 -8.19 9.35 -7.39
CA CYS A 111 -7.46 8.56 -8.36
C CYS A 111 -7.68 7.07 -8.10
N ARG A 112 -7.72 6.28 -9.18
CA ARG A 112 -7.79 4.82 -9.11
C ARG A 112 -6.74 4.26 -10.03
N TYR A 113 -5.93 3.35 -9.52
CA TYR A 113 -4.96 2.64 -10.34
C TYR A 113 -4.80 1.20 -9.87
N SER A 114 -4.22 0.37 -10.71
CA SER A 114 -3.97 -1.03 -10.43
C SER A 114 -2.52 -1.38 -10.70
N VAL A 115 -1.97 -2.25 -9.87
CA VAL A 115 -0.61 -2.78 -10.01
C VAL A 115 -0.69 -4.30 -10.02
N ASP A 116 -0.11 -4.92 -11.03
CA ASP A 116 0.02 -6.36 -11.07
C ASP A 116 1.26 -6.79 -10.30
N VAL A 117 1.07 -7.68 -9.33
CA VAL A 117 2.13 -8.30 -8.55
C VAL A 117 2.16 -9.80 -8.79
N GLU A 118 3.34 -10.35 -8.95
CA GLU A 118 3.52 -11.79 -9.10
C GLU A 118 3.83 -12.39 -7.71
N LEU A 119 2.83 -13.06 -7.12
CA LEU A 119 2.95 -13.69 -5.81
C LEU A 119 3.69 -15.03 -5.88
N LEU A 120 3.48 -15.76 -6.97
CA LEU A 120 4.13 -17.03 -7.27
C LEU A 120 4.47 -17.02 -8.77
N PRO A 121 5.51 -17.74 -9.21
CA PRO A 121 5.86 -17.84 -10.61
C PRO A 121 4.65 -18.22 -11.47
N GLY A 122 4.29 -17.33 -12.41
CA GLY A 122 3.14 -17.51 -13.29
C GLY A 122 1.78 -17.12 -12.70
N HIS A 123 1.68 -16.70 -11.43
CA HIS A 123 0.44 -16.26 -10.79
C HIS A 123 0.47 -14.76 -10.51
N LYS A 124 -0.10 -13.98 -11.42
CA LYS A 124 -0.26 -12.53 -11.25
C LYS A 124 -1.53 -12.24 -10.45
N HIS A 125 -1.40 -11.32 -9.50
CA HIS A 125 -2.51 -10.79 -8.74
C HIS A 125 -2.57 -9.28 -8.93
N THR A 126 -3.75 -8.76 -9.29
CA THR A 126 -3.94 -7.34 -9.52
C THR A 126 -4.40 -6.65 -8.23
N LEU A 127 -3.54 -5.79 -7.68
CA LEU A 127 -3.88 -4.92 -6.56
C LEU A 127 -4.55 -3.66 -7.10
N ARG A 128 -5.71 -3.30 -6.56
CA ARG A 128 -6.45 -2.09 -6.90
C ARG A 128 -6.34 -1.08 -5.79
N PHE A 129 -5.84 0.10 -6.10
CA PHE A 129 -5.70 1.21 -5.15
C PHE A 129 -6.70 2.31 -5.49
N ARG A 130 -7.30 2.88 -4.45
CA ARG A 130 -8.15 4.06 -4.51
C ARG A 130 -7.56 5.13 -3.60
N LEU A 131 -7.18 6.25 -4.18
CA LEU A 131 -6.71 7.41 -3.49
C LEU A 131 -7.82 8.46 -3.49
N GLN A 132 -8.10 9.05 -2.34
CA GLN A 132 -9.01 10.17 -2.19
C GLN A 132 -8.41 11.14 -1.18
N VAL A 133 -8.24 12.39 -1.62
CA VAL A 133 -7.72 13.48 -0.80
C VAL A 133 -8.74 14.61 -0.85
N GLU A 134 -9.10 15.14 0.31
CA GLU A 134 -9.97 16.30 0.46
C GLU A 134 -9.25 17.33 1.33
N GLU A 135 -9.05 18.53 0.79
CA GLU A 135 -8.45 19.64 1.54
C GLU A 135 -9.37 20.87 1.47
N PRO A 136 -9.62 21.51 2.62
CA PRO A 136 -10.43 22.71 2.66
C PRO A 136 -9.69 23.86 1.99
N VAL A 137 -10.38 24.61 1.14
CA VAL A 137 -9.88 25.88 0.59
C VAL A 137 -10.18 26.95 1.63
N LEU A 138 -9.12 27.47 2.26
CA LEU A 138 -9.27 28.54 3.24
C LEU A 138 -9.52 29.86 2.49
N PRO A 139 -10.64 30.55 2.72
CA PRO A 139 -10.84 31.87 2.17
C PRO A 139 -9.74 32.79 2.72
N LYS A 140 -9.09 33.53 1.80
CA LYS A 140 -8.10 34.54 2.18
C LYS A 140 -8.76 35.55 3.12
N PRO A 141 -8.17 35.83 4.29
CA PRO A 141 -8.70 36.88 5.14
C PRO A 141 -8.75 38.18 4.34
N GLU A 142 -9.95 38.73 4.14
CA GLU A 142 -10.10 40.07 3.57
C GLU A 142 -9.36 41.03 4.51
N THR A 143 -8.18 41.49 4.10
CA THR A 143 -7.46 42.56 4.76
C THR A 143 -8.24 43.85 4.48
N LYS A 144 -9.27 44.12 5.26
CA LYS A 144 -9.86 45.46 5.35
C LYS A 144 -8.82 46.36 5.98
N PHE A 145 -8.01 47.02 5.13
CA PHE A 145 -7.30 48.20 5.55
C PHE A 145 -8.36 49.30 5.82
N ILE A 146 -8.58 49.57 7.10
CA ILE A 146 -9.33 50.76 7.54
C ILE A 146 -8.38 51.95 7.50
#